data_d2f65d328adc95e16f01a551a5d9cfca
#
_entry.id   d2f65d328adc95e16f01a551a5d9cfca
#
_cell.length_a   1.000
_cell.length_b   1.000
_cell.length_c   1.000
_cell.angle_alpha   90.00
_cell.angle_beta   90.00
_cell.angle_gamma   90.00
#
_symmetry.space_group_name_H-M   'P 1'
#
loop_
_entity.id
_entity.type
_entity.pdbx_description
1 polymer ?
#
loop_
_entity_poly.entity_id
_entity_poly.type
_entity_poly.pdbx_seq_one_letter_code
_entity_poly.pdbx_strand_id
1 'polypeptide(L)' 'MMHKPNRISFALREEDTFIPLIALLKATGVVDTGSEAQEVVTAGMVLRNGEVETRKRAKITAGEVIVFGNYEILVEGCD' A
#
# COMPACT_ATOMS: atom_id res chain seq x y z
N MET A 1 7.74 -23.79 -7.62
CA MET A 1 7.21 -23.64 -6.28
C MET A 1 6.57 -22.26 -6.15
N MET A 2 5.33 -22.22 -5.69
CA MET A 2 4.62 -20.95 -5.60
C MET A 2 4.85 -20.32 -4.24
N HIS A 3 5.26 -19.05 -4.27
CA HIS A 3 5.38 -18.27 -3.05
C HIS A 3 4.07 -17.56 -2.77
N LYS A 4 3.57 -17.74 -1.57
CA LYS A 4 2.42 -16.95 -1.13
C LYS A 4 2.92 -15.58 -0.72
N PRO A 5 2.27 -14.50 -1.14
CA PRO A 5 2.67 -13.17 -0.69
C PRO A 5 2.42 -13.01 0.80
N ASN A 6 3.22 -12.18 1.43
CA ASN A 6 2.99 -11.79 2.81
C ASN A 6 1.80 -10.86 2.86
N ARG A 7 0.72 -11.30 3.47
CA ARG A 7 -0.50 -10.50 3.56
C ARG A 7 -0.50 -9.66 4.81
N ILE A 8 -0.80 -8.39 4.62
CA ILE A 8 -0.85 -7.40 5.68
C ILE A 8 -2.22 -6.75 5.64
N SER A 9 -2.90 -6.70 6.77
CA SER A 9 -4.15 -5.95 6.88
C SER A 9 -3.85 -4.61 7.51
N PHE A 10 -4.36 -3.55 6.91
CA PHE A 10 -4.23 -2.20 7.45
C PHE A 10 -5.61 -1.58 7.59
N ALA A 11 -5.99 -1.25 8.82
CA ALA A 11 -7.29 -0.63 9.09
C ALA A 11 -7.16 0.88 9.13
N LEU A 12 -8.01 1.57 8.37
CA LEU A 12 -8.10 3.02 8.45
C LEU A 12 -8.68 3.40 9.80
N ARG A 13 -8.28 4.56 10.30
CA ARG A 13 -8.86 5.09 11.53
C ARG A 13 -10.29 5.57 11.28
N GLU A 14 -11.05 5.70 12.35
CA GLU A 14 -12.43 6.12 12.28
C GLU A 14 -12.59 7.46 11.56
N GLU A 15 -11.68 8.39 11.79
CA GLU A 15 -11.70 9.72 11.16
C GLU A 15 -11.13 9.75 9.74
N ASP A 16 -10.49 8.67 9.30
CA ASP A 16 -9.82 8.65 7.99
C ASP A 16 -10.70 7.97 6.95
N THR A 17 -10.84 8.61 5.79
CA THR A 17 -11.53 8.03 4.65
C THR A 17 -10.56 7.43 3.63
N PHE A 18 -9.28 7.77 3.74
CA PHE A 18 -8.24 7.26 2.86
C PHE A 18 -6.88 7.38 3.54
N ILE A 19 -5.88 6.73 2.96
CA ILE A 19 -4.49 6.91 3.36
C ILE A 19 -3.67 7.14 2.09
N PRO A 20 -2.75 8.13 2.07
CA PRO A 20 -1.85 8.31 0.93
C PRO A 20 -0.99 7.07 0.73
N LEU A 21 -0.73 6.71 -0.52
CA LEU A 21 0.00 5.48 -0.84
C LEU A 21 1.35 5.39 -0.14
N ILE A 22 2.15 6.47 -0.17
CA ILE A 22 3.46 6.44 0.49
C ILE A 22 3.34 6.25 2.00
N ALA A 23 2.31 6.83 2.62
CA ALA A 23 2.07 6.65 4.04
C ALA A 23 1.68 5.21 4.37
N LEU A 24 0.90 4.58 3.51
CA LEU A 24 0.51 3.18 3.68
C LEU A 24 1.73 2.26 3.63
N LEU A 25 2.61 2.45 2.65
CA LEU A 25 3.81 1.64 2.52
C LEU A 25 4.70 1.76 3.75
N LYS A 26 4.86 2.96 4.26
CA LYS A 26 5.67 3.20 5.45
C LYS A 26 5.00 2.64 6.70
N ALA A 27 3.69 2.86 6.86
CA ALA A 27 2.96 2.42 8.04
C ALA A 27 2.94 0.90 8.17
N THR A 28 2.93 0.18 7.07
CA THR A 28 2.92 -1.29 7.07
C THR A 28 4.33 -1.88 7.19
N GLY A 29 5.36 -1.06 7.09
CA GLY A 29 6.74 -1.52 7.25
C GLY A 29 7.32 -2.21 6.02
N VAL A 30 6.63 -2.17 4.88
CA VAL A 30 7.19 -2.76 3.65
C VAL A 30 8.31 -1.91 3.07
N VAL A 31 8.40 -0.66 3.49
CA VAL A 31 9.56 0.20 3.24
C VAL A 31 9.96 0.84 4.56
N ASP A 32 11.21 1.27 4.67
CA ASP A 32 11.74 1.83 5.92
C ASP A 32 11.56 3.34 6.03
N THR A 33 11.57 4.04 4.91
CA THR A 33 11.53 5.51 4.91
C THR A 33 10.54 6.03 3.88
N GLY A 34 10.15 7.30 4.06
CA GLY A 34 9.31 7.98 3.08
C GLY A 34 10.01 8.14 1.73
N SER A 35 11.33 8.34 1.74
CA SER A 35 12.10 8.43 0.50
C SER A 35 12.05 7.13 -0.29
N GLU A 36 12.20 6.00 0.39
CA GLU A 36 12.10 4.69 -0.24
C GLU A 36 10.69 4.48 -0.80
N ALA A 37 9.67 4.85 -0.04
CA ALA A 37 8.29 4.75 -0.51
C ALA A 37 8.09 5.53 -1.80
N GLN A 38 8.60 6.76 -1.87
CA GLN A 38 8.49 7.58 -3.08
C GLN A 38 9.21 6.92 -4.26
N GLU A 39 10.39 6.38 -4.03
CA GLU A 39 11.17 5.75 -5.09
C GLU A 39 10.45 4.55 -5.68
N VAL A 40 9.93 3.66 -4.84
CA VAL A 40 9.28 2.45 -5.35
C VAL A 40 7.98 2.75 -6.08
N VAL A 41 7.25 3.78 -5.63
CA VAL A 41 6.02 4.18 -6.30
C VAL A 41 6.33 4.78 -7.66
N THR A 42 7.27 5.72 -7.74
CA THR A 42 7.60 6.38 -9.00
C THR A 42 8.30 5.45 -9.98
N ALA A 43 8.96 4.41 -9.48
CA ALA A 43 9.59 3.39 -10.33
C ALA A 43 8.59 2.38 -10.91
N GLY A 44 7.31 2.49 -10.54
CA GLY A 44 6.30 1.57 -11.06
C GLY A 44 6.34 0.20 -10.42
N MET A 45 6.86 0.10 -9.20
CA MET A 45 7.01 -1.17 -8.50
C MET A 45 5.81 -1.52 -7.62
N VAL A 46 4.82 -0.65 -7.56
CA VAL A 46 3.65 -0.82 -6.70
C VAL A 46 2.41 -1.03 -7.55
N LEU A 47 1.63 -2.04 -7.21
CA LEU A 47 0.36 -2.32 -7.87
C LEU A 47 -0.80 -1.92 -6.97
N ARG A 48 -1.80 -1.30 -7.55
CA ARG A 48 -3.04 -0.94 -6.89
C ARG A 48 -4.17 -1.67 -7.58
N ASN A 49 -4.78 -2.62 -6.91
CA ASN A 49 -5.84 -3.46 -7.48
C ASN A 49 -5.41 -4.12 -8.79
N GLY A 50 -4.14 -4.55 -8.85
CA GLY A 50 -3.58 -5.23 -10.01
C GLY A 50 -2.99 -4.33 -11.08
N GLU A 51 -3.05 -3.02 -10.92
CA GLU A 51 -2.52 -2.07 -11.90
C GLU A 51 -1.40 -1.24 -11.28
N VAL A 52 -0.40 -0.89 -12.10
CA VAL A 52 0.71 -0.07 -11.64
C VAL A 52 0.22 1.30 -11.21
N GLU A 53 0.60 1.72 -10.00
CA GLU A 53 0.28 3.04 -9.49
C GLU A 53 1.58 3.81 -9.31
N THR A 54 1.70 4.95 -9.99
CA THR A 54 2.92 5.76 -9.94
C THR A 54 2.73 7.08 -9.18
N ARG A 55 1.52 7.37 -8.73
CA ARG A 55 1.24 8.61 -8.00
C ARG A 55 1.55 8.38 -6.51
N LYS A 56 2.52 9.14 -6.00
CA LYS A 56 3.00 9.01 -4.62
C LYS A 56 1.89 9.24 -3.60
N ARG A 57 1.02 10.18 -3.87
CA ARG A 57 -0.05 10.56 -2.95
C ARG A 57 -1.42 10.06 -3.37
N ALA A 58 -1.44 8.95 -4.11
CA ALA A 58 -2.70 8.32 -4.47
C ALA A 58 -3.50 8.04 -3.20
N LYS A 59 -4.78 8.36 -3.23
CA LYS A 59 -5.67 8.14 -2.08
C LYS A 59 -6.15 6.71 -2.08
N ILE A 60 -5.67 5.94 -1.12
CA ILE A 60 -6.03 4.52 -1.00
C ILE A 60 -7.16 4.41 0.01
N THR A 61 -8.26 3.79 -0.41
CA THR A 61 -9.46 3.66 0.40
C THR A 61 -9.72 2.22 0.81
N ALA A 62 -10.68 2.03 1.69
CA ALA A 62 -11.04 0.69 2.16
C ALA A 62 -11.44 -0.22 0.99
N GLY A 63 -11.02 -1.46 1.05
CA GLY A 63 -11.31 -2.46 0.02
C GLY A 63 -10.26 -2.54 -1.07
N GLU A 64 -9.29 -1.62 -1.10
CA GLU A 64 -8.24 -1.66 -2.10
C GLU A 64 -7.09 -2.57 -1.65
N VAL A 65 -6.43 -3.16 -2.63
CA VAL A 65 -5.30 -4.06 -2.40
C VAL A 65 -4.06 -3.46 -3.04
N ILE A 66 -3.01 -3.31 -2.25
CA ILE A 66 -1.73 -2.77 -2.70
C ILE A 66 -0.70 -3.89 -2.66
N VAL A 67 0.02 -4.08 -3.75
CA VAL A 67 1.07 -5.09 -3.84
C VAL A 67 2.39 -4.41 -4.10
N PHE A 68 3.39 -4.76 -3.31
CA PHE A 68 4.77 -4.32 -3.50
C PHE A 68 5.68 -5.49 -3.20
N GLY A 69 6.42 -5.93 -4.23
CA GLY A 69 7.31 -7.08 -4.07
C GLY A 69 6.54 -8.31 -3.62
N ASN A 70 6.92 -8.83 -2.47
CA ASN A 70 6.30 -10.03 -1.88
C ASN A 70 5.20 -9.71 -0.87
N TYR A 71 4.79 -8.44 -0.79
CA TYR A 71 3.80 -7.99 0.18
C TYR A 71 2.48 -7.66 -0.50
N GLU A 72 1.39 -8.07 0.13
CA GLU A 72 0.05 -7.72 -0.31
C GLU A 72 -0.66 -7.05 0.87
N ILE A 73 -1.05 -5.80 0.69
CA ILE A 73 -1.67 -5.00 1.74
C ILE A 73 -3.15 -4.85 1.43
N LEU A 74 -4.00 -5.36 2.31
CA LEU A 74 -5.44 -5.14 2.21
C LEU A 74 -5.81 -3.98 3.12
N VAL A 75 -6.38 -2.93 2.54
CA VAL A 75 -6.83 -1.77 3.29
C VAL A 75 -8.28 -2.00 3.71
N GLU A 76 -8.54 -1.89 5.00
CA GLU A 76 -9.85 -2.13 5.56
C GLU A 76 -10.41 -0.85 6.15
N GLY A 77 -11.73 -0.72 6.10
CA GLY A 77 -12.39 0.40 6.76
C GLY A 77 -12.51 0.16 8.26
N CYS A 78 -12.77 1.23 8.98
CA CYS A 78 -13.07 1.15 10.40
C CYS A 78 -14.58 0.94 10.56
N ASP A 79 -14.94 -0.07 11.32
CA ASP A 79 -16.34 -0.33 11.65
C ASP A 79 -16.71 0.28 12.98
#